data_9b379b71b509ed67d5ff8e471fb48616
#
_entry.id   9b379b71b509ed67d5ff8e471fb48616
#
_cell.length_a   1.000
_cell.length_b   1.000
_cell.length_c   1.000
_cell.angle_alpha   90.00
_cell.angle_beta   90.00
_cell.angle_gamma   90.00
#
_symmetry.space_group_name_H-M   'P 1'
#
loop_
_entity.id
_entity.type
_entity.pdbx_description
1 polymer ?
#
loop_
_entity_poly.entity_id
_entity_poly.type
_entity_poly.pdbx_seq_one_letter_code
_entity_poly.pdbx_strand_id
1 'polypeptide(L)'
;AAILRLNVAMGLRCCTHVSMSTLLPLLLVSHGYSGILSGTLLTFFLVGCTVGGLVGGYLGDRIAHKRIIIIALTLAIFPTVYFYLHPGTEPLSLIALFLTGALLLAPQPSSLVWAQRAMPGSEGMASGMMLGFSFGLGSLGTAITAALGDQIGLTPALLVSSLTLPLAAICTVFAPFPQKK
;
A
#
# COMPACT_ATOMS: atom_id res chain seq x y z
N ALA A 1 16.04 -3.94 -15.95
CA ALA A 1 15.17 -5.06 -15.53
C ALA A 1 14.82 -4.98 -14.02
N ALA A 2 15.80 -4.73 -13.11
CA ALA A 2 15.57 -4.69 -11.65
C ALA A 2 14.61 -3.56 -11.20
N ILE A 3 14.86 -2.33 -11.68
CA ILE A 3 14.03 -1.16 -11.39
C ILE A 3 12.59 -1.36 -11.87
N LEU A 4 12.39 -1.92 -13.06
CA LEU A 4 11.07 -2.17 -13.61
C LEU A 4 10.28 -3.15 -12.72
N ARG A 5 10.90 -4.23 -12.26
CA ARG A 5 10.25 -5.20 -11.35
C ARG A 5 9.88 -4.57 -10.02
N LEU A 6 10.75 -3.71 -9.47
CA LEU A 6 10.45 -2.97 -8.26
C LEU A 6 9.28 -1.99 -8.47
N ASN A 7 9.29 -1.24 -9.58
CA ASN A 7 8.21 -0.33 -9.93
C ASN A 7 6.86 -1.06 -10.06
N VAL A 8 6.85 -2.23 -10.71
CA VAL A 8 5.64 -3.06 -10.81
C VAL A 8 5.18 -3.52 -9.42
N ALA A 9 6.09 -4.01 -8.57
CA ALA A 9 5.75 -4.43 -7.22
C ALA A 9 5.17 -3.27 -6.38
N MET A 10 5.79 -2.09 -6.46
CA MET A 10 5.30 -0.92 -5.74
C MET A 10 4.00 -0.37 -6.34
N GLY A 11 3.82 -0.45 -7.65
CA GLY A 11 2.56 -0.13 -8.33
C GLY A 11 1.41 -1.03 -7.87
N LEU A 12 1.63 -2.35 -7.81
CA LEU A 12 0.65 -3.30 -7.28
C LEU A 12 0.28 -3.00 -5.82
N ARG A 13 1.27 -2.68 -4.97
CA ARG A 13 0.99 -2.21 -3.61
C ARG A 13 0.14 -0.93 -3.62
N CYS A 14 0.48 0.02 -4.49
CA CYS A 14 -0.26 1.27 -4.60
C CYS A 14 -1.71 1.06 -5.05
N CYS A 15 -2.02 0.01 -5.82
CA CYS A 15 -3.42 -0.31 -6.17
C CYS A 15 -4.26 -0.49 -4.89
N THR A 16 -3.83 -1.31 -3.94
CA THR A 16 -4.54 -1.47 -2.66
C THR A 16 -4.51 -0.18 -1.83
N HIS A 17 -3.36 0.51 -1.73
CA HIS A 17 -3.22 1.72 -0.92
C HIS A 17 -4.12 2.86 -1.42
N VAL A 18 -4.10 3.16 -2.72
CA VAL A 18 -4.91 4.24 -3.32
C VAL A 18 -6.38 3.86 -3.31
N SER A 19 -6.73 2.60 -3.60
CA SER A 19 -8.12 2.12 -3.49
C SER A 19 -8.65 2.27 -2.07
N MET A 20 -7.86 1.89 -1.06
CA MET A 20 -8.23 2.06 0.34
C MET A 20 -8.43 3.54 0.68
N SER A 21 -7.48 4.41 0.38
CA SER A 21 -7.58 5.84 0.71
C SER A 21 -8.72 6.56 0.00
N THR A 22 -9.07 6.13 -1.21
CA THR A 22 -10.11 6.77 -2.02
C THR A 22 -11.50 6.19 -1.75
N LEU A 23 -11.62 4.87 -1.65
CA LEU A 23 -12.90 4.17 -1.55
C LEU A 23 -13.33 3.88 -0.12
N LEU A 24 -12.44 4.04 0.88
CA LEU A 24 -12.78 3.82 2.29
C LEU A 24 -13.97 4.64 2.78
N PRO A 25 -14.05 5.96 2.53
CA PRO A 25 -15.23 6.72 2.95
C PRO A 25 -16.51 6.21 2.29
N LEU A 26 -16.44 5.84 1.02
CA LEU A 26 -17.59 5.32 0.27
C LEU A 26 -18.03 3.95 0.82
N LEU A 27 -17.08 3.08 1.14
CA LEU A 27 -17.34 1.79 1.79
C LEU A 27 -18.08 1.98 3.13
N LEU A 28 -17.61 2.90 3.96
CA LEU A 28 -18.20 3.15 5.27
C LEU A 28 -19.61 3.75 5.15
N VAL A 29 -19.81 4.69 4.25
CA VAL A 29 -21.14 5.26 3.97
C VAL A 29 -22.10 4.19 3.47
N SER A 30 -21.66 3.28 2.61
CA SER A 30 -22.49 2.16 2.14
C SER A 30 -22.90 1.18 3.25
N HIS A 31 -22.15 1.14 4.36
CA HIS A 31 -22.47 0.40 5.58
C HIS A 31 -23.29 1.22 6.62
N GLY A 32 -23.75 2.42 6.24
CA GLY A 32 -24.63 3.24 7.06
C GLY A 32 -23.89 4.18 8.03
N TYR A 33 -22.58 4.30 7.94
CA TYR A 33 -21.83 5.27 8.77
C TYR A 33 -21.98 6.69 8.23
N SER A 34 -21.97 7.68 9.13
CA SER A 34 -22.04 9.08 8.72
C SER A 34 -20.78 9.52 7.96
N GLY A 35 -20.90 10.53 7.08
CA GLY A 35 -19.74 11.07 6.34
C GLY A 35 -18.65 11.62 7.26
N ILE A 36 -19.02 12.21 8.41
CA ILE A 36 -18.07 12.71 9.40
C ILE A 36 -17.25 11.56 9.99
N LEU A 37 -17.89 10.47 10.38
CA LEU A 37 -17.22 9.30 10.94
C LEU A 37 -16.33 8.62 9.87
N SER A 38 -16.80 8.53 8.64
CA SER A 38 -16.03 8.00 7.52
C SER A 38 -14.76 8.81 7.26
N GLY A 39 -14.83 10.14 7.33
CA GLY A 39 -13.66 11.04 7.24
C GLY A 39 -12.70 10.86 8.42
N THR A 40 -13.23 10.67 9.64
CA THR A 40 -12.40 10.41 10.82
C THR A 40 -11.64 9.09 10.70
N LEU A 41 -12.29 8.03 10.23
CA LEU A 41 -11.65 6.73 10.01
C LEU A 41 -10.60 6.80 8.88
N LEU A 42 -10.86 7.58 7.83
CA LEU A 42 -9.85 7.85 6.80
C LEU A 42 -8.63 8.56 7.41
N THR A 43 -8.85 9.57 8.26
CA THR A 43 -7.74 10.25 8.95
C THR A 43 -6.94 9.27 9.80
N PHE A 44 -7.62 8.39 10.52
CA PHE A 44 -6.97 7.35 11.33
C PHE A 44 -6.11 6.39 10.48
N PHE A 45 -6.60 6.00 9.31
CA PHE A 45 -5.82 5.24 8.32
C PHE A 45 -4.58 6.01 7.86
N LEU A 46 -4.71 7.29 7.55
CA LEU A 46 -3.59 8.15 7.10
C LEU A 46 -2.55 8.38 8.20
N VAL A 47 -2.99 8.49 9.47
CA VAL A 47 -2.06 8.51 10.61
C VAL A 47 -1.28 7.20 10.69
N GLY A 48 -1.96 6.06 10.51
CA GLY A 48 -1.30 4.76 10.38
C GLY A 48 -0.24 4.76 9.25
N CYS A 49 -0.59 5.29 8.08
CA CYS A 49 0.35 5.44 6.96
C CYS A 49 1.59 6.26 7.36
N THR A 50 1.40 7.38 8.02
CA THR A 50 2.50 8.26 8.46
C THR A 50 3.43 7.53 9.43
N VAL A 51 2.86 6.90 10.45
CA VAL A 51 3.64 6.11 11.43
C VAL A 51 4.39 4.97 10.74
N GLY A 52 3.71 4.26 9.84
CA GLY A 52 4.32 3.18 9.07
C GLY A 52 5.47 3.63 8.18
N GLY A 53 5.33 4.79 7.53
CA GLY A 53 6.39 5.41 6.74
C GLY A 53 7.62 5.75 7.59
N LEU A 54 7.42 6.35 8.77
CA LEU A 54 8.51 6.67 9.71
C LEU A 54 9.21 5.41 10.22
N VAL A 55 8.45 4.44 10.69
CA VAL A 55 8.99 3.15 11.17
C VAL A 55 9.69 2.40 10.05
N GLY A 56 9.09 2.37 8.85
CA GLY A 56 9.69 1.73 7.68
C GLY A 56 11.00 2.39 7.23
N GLY A 57 11.10 3.73 7.33
CA GLY A 57 12.34 4.47 7.11
C GLY A 57 13.42 4.10 8.14
N TYR A 58 13.08 4.17 9.43
CA TYR A 58 14.01 3.80 10.52
C TYR A 58 14.50 2.34 10.41
N LEU A 59 13.60 1.42 10.10
CA LEU A 59 13.98 0.01 9.88
C LEU A 59 14.81 -0.17 8.62
N GLY A 60 14.57 0.64 7.58
CA GLY A 60 15.34 0.64 6.33
C GLY A 60 16.82 0.94 6.51
N ASP A 61 17.17 1.73 7.51
CA ASP A 61 18.56 2.02 7.84
C ASP A 61 19.27 0.84 8.54
N ARG A 62 18.52 -0.04 9.19
CA ARG A 62 19.05 -1.14 10.01
C ARG A 62 18.93 -2.51 9.37
N ILE A 63 17.90 -2.74 8.57
CA ILE A 63 17.55 -4.03 7.97
C ILE A 63 17.65 -3.91 6.44
N ALA A 64 17.92 -5.01 5.76
CA ALA A 64 17.93 -5.05 4.31
C ALA A 64 16.57 -4.60 3.74
N HIS A 65 16.58 -3.58 2.88
CA HIS A 65 15.38 -2.98 2.27
C HIS A 65 14.41 -4.02 1.68
N LYS A 66 14.95 -5.06 1.02
CA LYS A 66 14.15 -6.16 0.46
C LYS A 66 13.33 -6.89 1.52
N ARG A 67 13.92 -7.19 2.68
CA ARG A 67 13.23 -7.89 3.77
C ARG A 67 12.08 -7.07 4.31
N ILE A 68 12.28 -5.75 4.49
CA ILE A 68 11.23 -4.84 4.98
C ILE A 68 10.05 -4.83 4.02
N ILE A 69 10.31 -4.70 2.71
CA ILE A 69 9.27 -4.66 1.69
C ILE A 69 8.45 -5.96 1.72
N ILE A 70 9.11 -7.12 1.72
CA ILE A 70 8.43 -8.43 1.71
C ILE A 70 7.62 -8.63 2.99
N ILE A 71 8.22 -8.37 4.16
CA ILE A 71 7.56 -8.57 5.45
C ILE A 71 6.34 -7.64 5.57
N ALA A 72 6.51 -6.36 5.26
CA ALA A 72 5.42 -5.39 5.36
C ALA A 72 4.26 -5.73 4.42
N LEU A 73 4.54 -6.11 3.16
CA LEU A 73 3.51 -6.49 2.19
C LEU A 73 2.77 -7.77 2.60
N THR A 74 3.49 -8.76 3.10
CA THR A 74 2.89 -10.03 3.55
C THR A 74 2.03 -9.82 4.80
N LEU A 75 2.54 -9.07 5.77
CA LEU A 75 1.80 -8.77 7.00
C LEU A 75 0.59 -7.86 6.73
N ALA A 76 0.63 -6.97 5.74
CA ALA A 76 -0.46 -6.08 5.39
C ALA A 76 -1.72 -6.84 4.93
N ILE A 77 -1.58 -8.04 4.38
CA ILE A 77 -2.71 -8.83 3.86
C ILE A 77 -3.75 -9.07 4.97
N PHE A 78 -3.31 -9.50 6.15
CA PHE A 78 -4.19 -9.89 7.24
C PHE A 78 -5.08 -8.74 7.74
N PRO A 79 -4.54 -7.60 8.19
CA PRO A 79 -5.37 -6.50 8.69
C PRO A 79 -6.21 -5.86 7.57
N THR A 80 -5.71 -5.82 6.32
CA THR A 80 -6.47 -5.29 5.18
C THR A 80 -7.71 -6.13 4.90
N VAL A 81 -7.56 -7.44 4.78
CA VAL A 81 -8.68 -8.37 4.55
C VAL A 81 -9.64 -8.35 5.73
N TYR A 82 -9.11 -8.37 6.97
CA TYR A 82 -9.96 -8.31 8.16
C TYR A 82 -10.82 -7.05 8.17
N PHE A 83 -10.24 -5.88 7.90
CA PHE A 83 -10.99 -4.63 7.88
C PHE A 83 -12.06 -4.59 6.77
N TYR A 84 -11.77 -5.13 5.60
CA TYR A 84 -12.77 -5.19 4.52
C TYR A 84 -13.96 -6.11 4.84
N LEU A 85 -13.74 -7.15 5.62
CA LEU A 85 -14.80 -8.06 6.05
C LEU A 85 -15.60 -7.50 7.24
N HIS A 86 -14.98 -6.69 8.09
CA HIS A 86 -15.57 -6.11 9.31
C HIS A 86 -15.32 -4.60 9.34
N PRO A 87 -15.87 -3.83 8.36
CA PRO A 87 -15.70 -2.37 8.36
C PRO A 87 -16.52 -1.77 9.51
N GLY A 88 -15.85 -1.02 10.40
CA GLY A 88 -16.56 -0.43 11.53
C GLY A 88 -15.67 0.27 12.53
N THR A 89 -16.28 0.64 13.67
CA THR A 89 -15.63 1.35 14.77
C THR A 89 -15.24 0.44 15.93
N GLU A 90 -15.38 -0.87 15.77
CA GLU A 90 -14.94 -1.82 16.78
C GLU A 90 -13.43 -1.70 17.02
N PRO A 91 -12.95 -1.88 18.26
CA PRO A 91 -11.53 -1.73 18.57
C PRO A 91 -10.60 -2.55 17.67
N LEU A 92 -11.01 -3.77 17.32
CA LEU A 92 -10.23 -4.64 16.47
C LEU A 92 -10.20 -4.14 15.00
N SER A 93 -11.32 -3.60 14.50
CA SER A 93 -11.40 -2.96 13.18
C SER A 93 -10.54 -1.70 13.10
N LEU A 94 -10.50 -0.90 14.16
CA LEU A 94 -9.65 0.28 14.25
C LEU A 94 -8.15 -0.11 14.25
N ILE A 95 -7.77 -1.11 15.02
CA ILE A 95 -6.41 -1.64 15.04
C ILE A 95 -6.04 -2.17 13.64
N ALA A 96 -6.92 -2.93 13.01
CA ALA A 96 -6.71 -3.45 11.66
C ALA A 96 -6.55 -2.31 10.64
N LEU A 97 -7.38 -1.27 10.70
CA LEU A 97 -7.32 -0.10 9.84
C LEU A 97 -5.98 0.64 9.98
N PHE A 98 -5.55 0.89 11.22
CA PHE A 98 -4.27 1.53 11.52
C PHE A 98 -3.08 0.71 11.02
N LEU A 99 -3.08 -0.60 11.31
CA LEU A 99 -2.03 -1.51 10.87
C LEU A 99 -1.99 -1.63 9.34
N THR A 100 -3.15 -1.64 8.68
CA THR A 100 -3.23 -1.60 7.21
C THR A 100 -2.50 -0.38 6.66
N GLY A 101 -2.81 0.81 7.18
CA GLY A 101 -2.12 2.04 6.77
C GLY A 101 -0.62 1.96 7.01
N ALA A 102 -0.22 1.56 8.21
CA ALA A 102 1.18 1.47 8.60
C ALA A 102 1.98 0.49 7.72
N LEU A 103 1.45 -0.71 7.51
CA LEU A 103 2.13 -1.73 6.72
C LEU A 103 2.14 -1.45 5.22
N LEU A 104 1.09 -0.79 4.69
CA LEU A 104 1.06 -0.38 3.30
C LEU A 104 2.09 0.71 2.99
N LEU A 105 2.37 1.64 3.91
CA LEU A 105 3.32 2.71 3.63
C LEU A 105 4.75 2.42 4.10
N ALA A 106 4.97 1.49 5.02
CA ALA A 106 6.30 1.10 5.51
C ALA A 106 7.32 0.73 4.41
N PRO A 107 6.95 0.08 3.27
CA PRO A 107 7.87 -0.22 2.18
C PRO A 107 8.35 1.00 1.40
N GLN A 108 7.64 2.13 1.46
CA GLN A 108 7.86 3.30 0.60
C GLN A 108 9.27 3.88 0.72
N PRO A 109 9.80 4.21 1.92
CA PRO A 109 11.15 4.76 2.04
C PRO A 109 12.22 3.80 1.52
N SER A 110 12.11 2.52 1.86
CA SER A 110 13.05 1.49 1.42
C SER A 110 13.06 1.31 -0.09
N SER A 111 11.91 1.38 -0.75
CA SER A 111 11.79 1.27 -2.20
C SER A 111 12.39 2.48 -2.91
N LEU A 112 12.22 3.67 -2.33
CA LEU A 112 12.77 4.92 -2.87
C LEU A 112 14.29 4.93 -2.82
N VAL A 113 14.87 4.60 -1.65
CA VAL A 113 16.33 4.49 -1.49
C VAL A 113 16.92 3.45 -2.44
N TRP A 114 16.21 2.35 -2.64
CA TRP A 114 16.66 1.35 -3.60
C TRP A 114 16.65 1.85 -5.05
N ALA A 115 15.57 2.53 -5.47
CA ALA A 115 15.50 3.12 -6.81
C ALA A 115 16.64 4.13 -7.06
N GLN A 116 16.94 4.99 -6.07
CA GLN A 116 18.05 5.95 -6.12
C GLN A 116 19.41 5.24 -6.25
N ARG A 117 19.65 4.20 -5.47
CA ARG A 117 20.90 3.40 -5.57
C ARG A 117 21.05 2.67 -6.90
N ALA A 118 19.97 2.36 -7.57
CA ALA A 118 19.99 1.69 -8.87
C ALA A 118 20.27 2.67 -10.03
N MET A 119 20.17 3.99 -9.80
CA MET A 119 20.44 5.06 -10.79
C MET A 119 21.34 6.15 -10.17
N PRO A 120 22.61 5.84 -9.88
CA PRO A 120 23.53 6.81 -9.29
C PRO A 120 23.77 7.98 -10.25
N GLY A 121 23.71 9.22 -9.72
CA GLY A 121 23.82 10.45 -10.49
C GLY A 121 22.49 10.93 -11.11
N SER A 122 21.39 10.20 -10.90
CA SER A 122 20.04 10.55 -11.37
C SER A 122 18.98 10.24 -10.30
N GLU A 123 19.31 10.51 -9.04
CA GLU A 123 18.47 10.14 -7.87
C GLU A 123 17.08 10.80 -7.92
N GLY A 124 17.02 12.05 -8.38
CA GLY A 124 15.75 12.76 -8.57
C GLY A 124 14.85 12.10 -9.60
N MET A 125 15.42 11.69 -10.75
CA MET A 125 14.70 10.98 -11.81
C MET A 125 14.25 9.60 -11.33
N ALA A 126 15.11 8.86 -10.61
CA ALA A 126 14.76 7.56 -10.04
C ALA A 126 13.58 7.67 -9.06
N SER A 127 13.59 8.70 -8.21
CA SER A 127 12.51 8.98 -7.25
C SER A 127 11.21 9.36 -7.95
N GLY A 128 11.28 10.27 -8.92
CA GLY A 128 10.12 10.70 -9.70
C GLY A 128 9.48 9.55 -10.49
N MET A 129 10.31 8.73 -11.14
CA MET A 129 9.85 7.55 -11.87
C MET A 129 9.19 6.53 -10.90
N MET A 130 9.81 6.28 -9.75
CA MET A 130 9.29 5.35 -8.76
C MET A 130 7.93 5.80 -8.21
N LEU A 131 7.82 7.06 -7.80
CA LEU A 131 6.59 7.61 -7.25
C LEU A 131 5.52 7.77 -8.33
N GLY A 132 5.87 8.38 -9.47
CA GLY A 132 4.92 8.63 -10.55
C GLY A 132 4.33 7.34 -11.12
N PHE A 133 5.17 6.34 -11.40
CA PHE A 133 4.71 5.05 -11.91
C PHE A 133 3.87 4.30 -10.87
N SER A 134 4.30 4.27 -9.60
CA SER A 134 3.57 3.57 -8.55
C SER A 134 2.19 4.18 -8.31
N PHE A 135 2.09 5.51 -8.19
CA PHE A 135 0.80 6.18 -8.00
C PHE A 135 -0.06 6.15 -9.26
N GLY A 136 0.54 6.25 -10.46
CA GLY A 136 -0.16 6.10 -11.73
C GLY A 136 -0.83 4.73 -11.84
N LEU A 137 -0.09 3.64 -11.60
CA LEU A 137 -0.67 2.29 -11.54
C LEU A 137 -1.71 2.15 -10.42
N GLY A 138 -1.43 2.74 -9.26
CA GLY A 138 -2.37 2.76 -8.14
C GLY A 138 -3.71 3.38 -8.51
N SER A 139 -3.69 4.52 -9.18
CA SER A 139 -4.90 5.22 -9.65
C SER A 139 -5.67 4.42 -10.68
N LEU A 140 -4.99 3.79 -11.65
CA LEU A 140 -5.62 2.87 -12.61
C LEU A 140 -6.24 1.67 -11.89
N GLY A 141 -5.53 1.06 -10.95
CA GLY A 141 -6.08 -0.03 -10.13
C GLY A 141 -7.31 0.40 -9.34
N THR A 142 -7.32 1.62 -8.80
CA THR A 142 -8.47 2.18 -8.10
C THR A 142 -9.67 2.38 -9.03
N ALA A 143 -9.44 2.89 -10.24
CA ALA A 143 -10.52 3.04 -11.22
C ALA A 143 -11.15 1.69 -11.58
N ILE A 144 -10.33 0.65 -11.78
CA ILE A 144 -10.80 -0.72 -12.02
C ILE A 144 -11.56 -1.25 -10.79
N THR A 145 -11.05 -1.03 -9.58
CA THR A 145 -11.70 -1.46 -8.33
C THR A 145 -13.05 -0.75 -8.15
N ALA A 146 -13.14 0.54 -8.46
CA ALA A 146 -14.40 1.29 -8.41
C ALA A 146 -15.41 0.75 -9.41
N ALA A 147 -15.01 0.52 -10.67
CA ALA A 147 -15.88 -0.05 -11.69
C ALA A 147 -16.37 -1.47 -11.34
N LEU A 148 -15.52 -2.28 -10.70
CA LEU A 148 -15.94 -3.57 -10.14
C LEU A 148 -16.91 -3.37 -8.96
N GLY A 149 -16.65 -2.37 -8.12
CA GLY A 149 -17.53 -2.03 -7.00
C GLY A 149 -18.96 -1.68 -7.41
N ASP A 150 -19.12 -1.04 -8.57
CA ASP A 150 -20.44 -0.73 -9.13
C ASP A 150 -21.19 -1.99 -9.58
N GLN A 151 -20.48 -3.07 -9.93
CA GLN A 151 -21.09 -4.32 -10.43
C GLN A 151 -21.32 -5.37 -9.34
N ILE A 152 -20.34 -5.56 -8.45
CA ILE A 152 -20.36 -6.65 -7.46
C ILE A 152 -20.41 -6.15 -6.01
N GLY A 153 -20.42 -4.83 -5.81
CA GLY A 153 -20.35 -4.18 -4.49
C GLY A 153 -18.92 -3.82 -4.06
N LEU A 154 -18.81 -2.82 -3.20
CA LEU A 154 -17.50 -2.26 -2.80
C LEU A 154 -16.66 -3.23 -1.98
N THR A 155 -17.25 -3.96 -1.04
CA THR A 155 -16.52 -4.93 -0.21
C THR A 155 -15.82 -6.00 -1.04
N PRO A 156 -16.50 -6.76 -1.93
CA PRO A 156 -15.84 -7.76 -2.75
C PRO A 156 -14.83 -7.14 -3.74
N ALA A 157 -15.09 -5.96 -4.29
CA ALA A 157 -14.15 -5.28 -5.18
C ALA A 157 -12.85 -4.92 -4.46
N LEU A 158 -12.93 -4.41 -3.23
CA LEU A 158 -11.77 -4.10 -2.40
C LEU A 158 -11.02 -5.37 -1.96
N LEU A 159 -11.72 -6.46 -1.68
CA LEU A 159 -11.08 -7.76 -1.43
C LEU A 159 -10.30 -8.24 -2.66
N VAL A 160 -10.84 -8.10 -3.86
CA VAL A 160 -10.11 -8.40 -5.10
C VAL A 160 -8.89 -7.51 -5.25
N SER A 161 -9.00 -6.20 -4.95
CA SER A 161 -7.83 -5.30 -5.00
C SER A 161 -6.73 -5.71 -4.02
N SER A 162 -7.06 -6.31 -2.86
CA SER A 162 -6.07 -6.77 -1.89
C SER A 162 -5.21 -7.94 -2.39
N LEU A 163 -5.66 -8.69 -3.44
CA LEU A 163 -4.86 -9.71 -4.09
C LEU A 163 -3.62 -9.16 -4.78
N THR A 164 -3.56 -7.85 -5.03
CA THR A 164 -2.34 -7.21 -5.54
C THR A 164 -1.20 -7.22 -4.53
N LEU A 165 -1.47 -7.34 -3.21
CA LEU A 165 -0.44 -7.38 -2.17
C LEU A 165 0.44 -8.65 -2.22
N PRO A 166 -0.12 -9.88 -2.26
CA PRO A 166 0.70 -11.07 -2.42
C PRO A 166 1.43 -11.08 -3.77
N LEU A 167 0.82 -10.57 -4.85
CA LEU A 167 1.51 -10.41 -6.13
C LEU A 167 2.68 -9.44 -6.03
N ALA A 168 2.52 -8.32 -5.34
CA ALA A 168 3.60 -7.37 -5.08
C ALA A 168 4.74 -7.99 -4.25
N ALA A 169 4.41 -8.79 -3.23
CA ALA A 169 5.40 -9.51 -2.43
C ALA A 169 6.19 -10.52 -3.28
N ILE A 170 5.51 -11.30 -4.11
CA ILE A 170 6.13 -12.26 -5.04
C ILE A 170 7.04 -11.52 -6.03
N CYS A 171 6.56 -10.46 -6.68
CA CYS A 171 7.37 -9.65 -7.59
C CYS A 171 8.63 -9.10 -6.90
N THR A 172 8.54 -8.71 -5.63
CA THR A 172 9.68 -8.23 -4.84
C THR A 172 10.69 -9.35 -4.55
N VAL A 173 10.22 -10.58 -4.29
CA VAL A 173 11.12 -11.75 -4.09
C VAL A 173 12.00 -11.98 -5.32
N PHE A 174 11.42 -11.89 -6.52
CA PHE A 174 12.13 -12.10 -7.77
C PHE A 174 12.90 -10.87 -8.28
N ALA A 175 12.79 -9.72 -7.60
CA ALA A 175 13.55 -8.52 -7.98
C ALA A 175 15.00 -8.66 -7.51
N PRO A 176 16.01 -8.54 -8.42
CA PRO A 176 17.42 -8.58 -8.04
C PRO A 176 17.78 -7.29 -7.29
N PHE A 177 18.32 -7.43 -6.08
CA PHE A 177 18.78 -6.33 -5.25
C PHE A 177 20.21 -5.94 -5.63
N PRO A 178 20.56 -4.66 -5.78
CA PRO A 178 21.94 -4.25 -5.81
C PRO A 178 22.55 -4.56 -4.44
N GLN A 179 23.44 -5.54 -4.40
CA GLN A 179 24.20 -5.84 -3.18
C GLN A 179 25.05 -4.62 -2.83
N LYS A 180 25.11 -4.25 -1.54
CA LYS A 180 26.10 -3.30 -1.04
C LYS A 180 27.48 -3.83 -1.48
N LYS A 181 28.16 -3.11 -2.38
CA LYS A 181 29.61 -3.14 -2.42
C LYS A 181 30.15 -2.35 -1.27
#